data_4c829e947a5fc763a2f5f378d9343ed2
#
_entry.id   4c829e947a5fc763a2f5f378d9343ed2
#
_cell.length_a   1.000
_cell.length_b   1.000
_cell.length_c   1.000
_cell.angle_alpha   90.00
_cell.angle_beta   90.00
_cell.angle_gamma   90.00
#
_symmetry.space_group_name_H-M   'P 1'
#
loop_
_entity.id
_entity.type
_entity.pdbx_description
1 polymer ?
#
loop_
_entity_poly.entity_id
_entity_poly.type
_entity_poly.pdbx_seq_one_letter_code
_entity_poly.pdbx_strand_id
1 'polypeptide(L)'
;MHIGGLRTALFNYLFARMHNGKFILRIEDTDKKREVDGSIDDIIESLKWAGLETDEGPGSGNDEGKFGPYYQSQRIDTYHKFANTLLEVSILNCLITLSA
;
A
#
# COMPACT_ATOMS: atom_id res chain seq x y z
N MET A 1 -15.95 2.90 1.44
CA MET A 1 -15.14 2.47 0.25
C MET A 1 -16.03 2.36 -0.98
N HIS A 2 -15.55 2.82 -2.14
CA HIS A 2 -16.26 2.67 -3.41
C HIS A 2 -16.26 1.21 -3.89
N ILE A 3 -17.35 0.76 -4.53
CA ILE A 3 -17.49 -0.64 -5.00
C ILE A 3 -16.39 -1.08 -5.99
N GLY A 4 -15.87 -0.14 -6.79
CA GLY A 4 -14.70 -0.40 -7.66
C GLY A 4 -13.44 -0.75 -6.88
N GLY A 5 -13.21 -0.10 -5.75
CA GLY A 5 -12.13 -0.43 -4.83
C GLY A 5 -12.29 -1.81 -4.22
N LEU A 6 -13.51 -2.16 -3.81
CA LEU A 6 -13.82 -3.47 -3.25
C LEU A 6 -13.62 -4.59 -4.28
N ARG A 7 -14.01 -4.36 -5.54
CA ARG A 7 -13.74 -5.29 -6.64
C ARG A 7 -12.25 -5.55 -6.82
N THR A 8 -11.44 -4.50 -6.82
CA THR A 8 -9.96 -4.60 -6.93
C THR A 8 -9.39 -5.38 -5.76
N ALA A 9 -9.86 -5.10 -4.54
CA ALA A 9 -9.45 -5.83 -3.34
C ALA A 9 -9.80 -7.33 -3.45
N LEU A 10 -11.00 -7.66 -3.94
CA LEU A 10 -11.42 -9.05 -4.15
C LEU A 10 -10.48 -9.80 -5.11
N PHE A 11 -10.11 -9.21 -6.25
CA PHE A 11 -9.19 -9.86 -7.18
C PHE A 11 -7.82 -10.10 -6.55
N ASN A 12 -7.28 -9.13 -5.84
CA ASN A 12 -6.01 -9.28 -5.13
C ASN A 12 -6.09 -10.35 -4.03
N TYR A 13 -7.20 -10.38 -3.29
CA TYR A 13 -7.43 -11.39 -2.25
C TYR A 13 -7.46 -12.81 -2.84
N LEU A 14 -8.26 -13.02 -3.88
CA LEU A 14 -8.38 -14.33 -4.53
C LEU A 14 -7.04 -14.79 -5.12
N PHE A 15 -6.30 -13.88 -5.75
CA PHE A 15 -4.97 -14.16 -6.27
C PHE A 15 -3.99 -14.57 -5.15
N ALA A 16 -3.98 -13.83 -4.04
CA ALA A 16 -3.14 -14.17 -2.91
C ALA A 16 -3.49 -15.56 -2.34
N ARG A 17 -4.77 -15.87 -2.16
CA ARG A 17 -5.22 -17.17 -1.65
C ARG A 17 -4.89 -18.31 -2.61
N MET A 18 -5.05 -18.12 -3.92
CA MET A 18 -4.74 -19.12 -4.93
C MET A 18 -3.25 -19.49 -4.92
N HIS A 19 -2.36 -18.56 -4.62
CA HIS A 19 -0.91 -18.76 -4.60
C HIS A 19 -0.33 -18.97 -3.19
N ASN A 20 -1.15 -19.22 -2.18
CA ASN A 20 -0.73 -19.32 -0.77
C ASN A 20 0.08 -18.09 -0.30
N GLY A 21 -0.22 -16.93 -0.87
CA GLY A 21 0.39 -15.64 -0.54
C GLY A 21 -0.38 -14.90 0.55
N LYS A 22 0.11 -13.72 0.88
CA LYS A 22 -0.51 -12.83 1.86
C LYS A 22 -1.25 -11.69 1.18
N PHE A 23 -2.44 -11.37 1.70
CA PHE A 23 -3.21 -10.21 1.31
C PHE A 23 -2.89 -9.06 2.28
N ILE A 24 -2.22 -8.03 1.78
CA ILE A 24 -1.68 -6.92 2.57
C ILE A 24 -2.43 -5.63 2.24
N LEU A 25 -2.86 -4.92 3.27
CA LEU A 25 -3.41 -3.57 3.13
C LEU A 25 -2.32 -2.53 3.39
N ARG A 26 -2.10 -1.64 2.41
CA ARG A 26 -1.22 -0.48 2.55
C ARG A 26 -2.00 0.80 2.29
N ILE A 27 -1.85 1.76 3.17
CA ILE A 27 -2.52 3.06 3.10
C ILE A 27 -1.61 4.09 2.43
N GLU A 28 -2.12 4.77 1.41
CA GLU A 28 -1.45 5.87 0.71
C GLU A 28 -1.95 7.21 1.28
N ASP A 29 -1.33 7.66 2.35
CA ASP A 29 -1.72 8.80 3.19
C ASP A 29 -0.92 10.08 2.91
N THR A 30 -0.31 10.22 1.73
CA THR A 30 0.52 11.38 1.41
C THR A 30 -0.28 12.59 0.94
N ASP A 31 -1.51 12.44 0.49
CA ASP A 31 -2.38 13.54 0.10
C ASP A 31 -3.32 13.98 1.23
N LYS A 32 -2.79 14.77 2.15
CA LYS A 32 -3.52 15.31 3.32
C LYS A 32 -4.77 16.13 2.98
N LYS A 33 -4.90 16.61 1.73
CA LYS A 33 -6.08 17.37 1.30
C LYS A 33 -7.28 16.48 1.01
N ARG A 34 -7.06 15.19 0.78
CA ARG A 34 -8.11 14.20 0.52
C ARG A 34 -8.38 13.28 1.71
N GLU A 35 -7.66 13.48 2.80
CA GLU A 35 -7.87 12.71 4.01
C GLU A 35 -9.18 13.16 4.66
N VAL A 36 -10.20 12.32 4.55
CA VAL A 36 -11.46 12.47 5.28
C VAL A 36 -11.32 11.67 6.57
N ASP A 37 -11.56 12.30 7.71
CA ASP A 37 -11.54 11.64 9.01
C ASP A 37 -12.42 10.37 8.97
N GLY A 38 -11.85 9.23 9.38
CA GLY A 38 -12.55 7.94 9.37
C GLY A 38 -12.49 7.17 8.05
N SER A 39 -11.87 7.70 7.00
CA SER A 39 -11.79 7.01 5.70
C SER A 39 -11.02 5.68 5.77
N ILE A 40 -10.01 5.60 6.62
CA ILE A 40 -9.22 4.37 6.82
C ILE A 40 -10.06 3.31 7.53
N ASP A 41 -10.79 3.70 8.56
CA ASP A 41 -11.70 2.80 9.28
C ASP A 41 -12.81 2.27 8.37
N ASP A 42 -13.38 3.13 7.52
CA ASP A 42 -14.36 2.74 6.49
C ASP A 42 -13.80 1.69 5.52
N ILE A 43 -12.54 1.84 5.09
CA ILE A 43 -11.87 0.85 4.25
C ILE A 43 -11.74 -0.48 4.98
N ILE A 44 -11.27 -0.48 6.21
CA ILE A 44 -11.07 -1.68 7.03
C ILE A 44 -12.40 -2.38 7.29
N GLU A 45 -13.44 -1.63 7.66
CA GLU A 45 -14.78 -2.16 7.90
C GLU A 45 -15.40 -2.74 6.63
N SER A 46 -15.24 -2.07 5.49
CA SER A 46 -15.74 -2.55 4.19
C SER A 46 -15.10 -3.86 3.78
N LEU A 47 -13.79 -4.01 3.97
CA LEU A 47 -13.06 -5.26 3.70
C LEU A 47 -13.53 -6.38 4.62
N LYS A 48 -13.66 -6.12 5.92
CA LYS A 48 -14.19 -7.09 6.90
C LYS A 48 -15.61 -7.52 6.57
N TRP A 49 -16.48 -6.55 6.25
CA TRP A 49 -17.86 -6.83 5.84
C TRP A 49 -17.94 -7.74 4.61
N ALA A 50 -17.04 -7.56 3.65
CA ALA A 50 -16.96 -8.38 2.45
C ALA A 50 -16.24 -9.73 2.67
N GLY A 51 -15.75 -10.02 3.87
CA GLY A 51 -14.99 -11.25 4.17
C GLY A 51 -13.58 -11.28 3.59
N LEU A 52 -13.03 -10.11 3.24
CA LEU A 52 -11.67 -9.95 2.69
C LEU A 52 -10.70 -9.60 3.83
N GLU A 53 -10.42 -10.58 4.68
CA GLU A 53 -9.52 -10.38 5.82
C GLU A 53 -8.08 -10.17 5.35
N THR A 54 -7.47 -9.10 5.83
CA THR A 54 -6.05 -8.78 5.59
C THR A 54 -5.14 -9.59 6.51
N ASP A 55 -4.06 -10.12 5.96
CA ASP A 55 -3.06 -10.87 6.74
C ASP A 55 -2.06 -9.95 7.44
N GLU A 56 -1.79 -8.79 6.84
CA GLU A 56 -0.88 -7.77 7.37
C GLU A 56 -1.40 -6.36 7.02
N GLY A 57 -1.09 -5.39 7.86
CA GLY A 57 -1.47 -4.00 7.68
C GLY A 57 -2.56 -3.53 8.64
N PRO A 58 -3.01 -2.28 8.53
CA PRO A 58 -3.99 -1.69 9.43
C PRO A 58 -5.25 -2.53 9.56
N GLY A 59 -5.66 -2.78 10.79
CA GLY A 59 -6.86 -3.55 11.12
C GLY A 59 -6.75 -5.06 11.02
N SER A 60 -5.59 -5.61 10.65
CA SER A 60 -5.33 -7.05 10.62
C SER A 60 -4.97 -7.64 11.99
N GLY A 61 -4.56 -6.78 12.94
CA GLY A 61 -3.92 -7.20 14.19
C GLY A 61 -2.43 -7.54 14.03
N ASN A 62 -1.88 -7.38 12.84
CA ASN A 62 -0.47 -7.60 12.52
C ASN A 62 0.11 -6.35 11.81
N ASP A 63 0.09 -5.23 12.54
CA ASP A 63 0.52 -3.92 12.03
C ASP A 63 2.04 -3.80 11.91
N GLU A 64 2.80 -4.69 12.54
CA GLU A 64 4.25 -4.78 12.49
C GLU A 64 4.75 -6.00 11.67
N GLY A 65 3.98 -6.43 10.69
CA GLY A 65 4.34 -7.57 9.86
C GLY A 65 5.61 -7.35 9.04
N LYS A 66 6.09 -8.41 8.41
CA LYS A 66 7.38 -8.48 7.70
C LYS A 66 7.54 -7.40 6.61
N PHE A 67 6.44 -6.96 6.01
CA PHE A 67 6.46 -6.03 4.87
C PHE A 67 6.10 -4.58 5.27
N GLY A 68 6.02 -4.31 6.59
CA GLY A 68 5.78 -2.96 7.12
C GLY A 68 6.92 -1.96 6.84
N PRO A 69 6.70 -0.69 7.17
CA PRO A 69 5.44 -0.10 7.62
C PRO A 69 4.39 -0.02 6.51
N TYR A 70 3.11 0.06 6.89
CA TYR A 70 1.97 -0.05 5.94
C TYR A 70 1.32 1.30 5.60
N TYR A 71 1.83 2.39 6.15
CA TYR A 71 1.47 3.76 5.77
C TYR A 71 2.56 4.33 4.86
N GLN A 72 2.18 4.91 3.73
CA GLN A 72 3.14 5.45 2.77
C GLN A 72 4.01 6.56 3.37
N SER A 73 3.42 7.42 4.21
CA SER A 73 4.14 8.49 4.92
C SER A 73 5.28 7.99 5.79
N GLN A 74 5.19 6.77 6.31
CA GLN A 74 6.22 6.13 7.13
C GLN A 74 7.32 5.45 6.33
N ARG A 75 7.23 5.42 5.00
CA ARG A 75 8.17 4.73 4.09
C ARG A 75 9.11 5.67 3.35
N ILE A 76 9.08 6.96 3.64
CA ILE A 76 9.84 8.00 2.92
C ILE A 76 11.35 7.69 2.89
N ASP A 77 11.92 7.28 4.02
CA ASP A 77 13.35 6.94 4.10
C ASP A 77 13.70 5.73 3.22
N THR A 78 12.80 4.76 3.15
CA THR A 78 12.95 3.60 2.27
C THR A 78 12.94 4.02 0.80
N TYR A 79 12.04 4.91 0.42
CA TYR A 79 11.98 5.44 -0.95
C TYR A 79 13.22 6.23 -1.31
N HIS A 80 13.72 7.07 -0.42
CA HIS A 80 14.97 7.82 -0.62
C HIS A 80 16.16 6.89 -0.81
N LYS A 81 16.27 5.85 0.00
CA LYS A 81 17.33 4.83 -0.13
C LYS A 81 17.32 4.17 -1.51
N PHE A 82 16.18 3.70 -1.97
CA PHE A 82 16.08 3.04 -3.28
C PHE A 82 16.23 4.02 -4.44
N ALA A 83 15.73 5.26 -4.32
CA ALA A 83 15.94 6.30 -5.32
C ALA A 83 17.43 6.62 -5.48
N ASN A 84 18.18 6.75 -4.40
CA ASN A 84 19.62 6.97 -4.44
C ASN A 84 20.36 5.78 -5.08
N THR A 85 19.96 4.55 -4.77
CA THR A 85 20.52 3.35 -5.41
C THR A 85 20.28 3.37 -6.92
N LEU A 86 19.08 3.74 -7.38
CA LEU A 86 18.78 3.87 -8.81
C LEU A 86 19.58 4.98 -9.49
N LEU A 87 19.85 6.09 -8.82
CA LEU A 87 20.74 7.15 -9.32
C LEU A 87 22.16 6.64 -9.52
N GLU A 88 22.68 5.84 -8.58
CA GLU A 88 24.02 5.23 -8.66
C GLU A 88 24.17 4.28 -9.86
N VAL A 89 23.10 3.55 -10.23
CA VAL A 89 23.08 2.66 -11.41
C VAL A 89 22.89 3.41 -12.73
N SER A 90 22.88 4.74 -12.74
CA SER A 90 22.82 5.62 -13.92
C SER A 90 21.54 5.60 -14.76
N ILE A 91 20.60 4.69 -14.53
CA ILE A 91 19.34 4.59 -15.29
C ILE A 91 18.43 5.77 -15.00
N LEU A 92 18.18 6.05 -13.73
CA LEU A 92 17.33 7.18 -13.31
C LEU A 92 18.02 8.53 -13.57
N ASN A 93 19.33 8.59 -13.48
CA ASN A 93 20.14 9.75 -13.79
C ASN A 93 19.93 10.21 -15.25
N CYS A 94 19.90 9.28 -16.17
CA CYS A 94 19.62 9.55 -17.58
C CYS A 94 18.21 10.14 -17.78
N LEU A 95 17.19 9.62 -17.10
CA LEU A 95 15.81 10.11 -17.17
C LEU A 95 15.67 11.51 -16.59
N ILE A 96 16.31 11.81 -15.47
CA ILE A 96 16.30 13.15 -14.85
C ILE A 96 16.98 14.17 -15.76
N THR A 97 18.10 13.83 -16.39
CA THR A 97 18.82 14.70 -17.33
C THR A 97 17.98 15.00 -18.56
N LEU A 98 17.18 14.07 -19.05
CA LEU A 98 16.29 14.27 -20.19
C LEU A 98 15.04 15.11 -19.86
N SER A 99 14.62 15.16 -18.60
CA SER A 99 13.47 15.95 -18.13
C SER A 99 13.83 17.37 -17.69
N ALA A 100 15.06 17.66 -17.53
CA ALA A 100 15.57 18.99 -17.19
C ALA A 100 15.81 19.84 -18.43
#